data_ebfffb686fb9b55887a8f3407b22fc98
#
_entry.id   ebfffb686fb9b55887a8f3407b22fc98
#
_cell.length_a   1.000
_cell.length_b   1.000
_cell.length_c   1.000
_cell.angle_alpha   90.00
_cell.angle_beta   90.00
_cell.angle_gamma   90.00
#
_symmetry.space_group_name_H-M   'P 1'
#
loop_
_entity.id
_entity.type
_entity.pdbx_description
1 polymer ?
#
loop_
_entity_poly.entity_id
_entity_poly.type
_entity_poly.pdbx_seq_one_letter_code
_entity_poly.pdbx_strand_id
1 'polypeptide(L)'
;MLYRKDRNGNELSMLGFGCMRFTKKGNNIDVEKAEREIMAAYRAGVNYFDSAYIYPGSEAAIGEIFERNHIREKVNIATKLPQYMVKNRASLDKYFNEELSRLRTGYVDYYLMHHLTDLAMWEKLKDVGILDWIREKKESGAIRNIGFSYHGNTDNFQKILNDYDWDFCQIQYNYLDEVSQAGVDGLKAAAAKGIPVVIMEPLRGGKLVNMLPAGAKKAMQDSGRGWSPAEWAFRWLYNQPEVTVVLSGMNSLEMVEENCRTASEAAPGHLTEKDFEVLEEVKRQIREKEKVGCTGCRYCMPCPRGVDIPGIFRCYNAMFTESKSQGRFQFAQTVGLTRDPAFADQCIRCGKCEQHCPQNIPIREKLVEADRALRPLPYRIGISFARAFMFGKAAGGGKAARKAKTGRKSKTAGSARRTKSGKAAGRRKQS
;
A
#
# COMPACT_ATOMS: atom_id res chain seq x y z
N MET A 1 1.79 22.83 16.36
CA MET A 1 2.13 21.64 15.54
C MET A 1 3.21 20.84 16.23
N LEU A 2 3.06 19.52 16.37
CA LEU A 2 4.11 18.64 16.84
C LEU A 2 4.89 18.09 15.63
N TYR A 3 6.17 17.77 15.86
CA TYR A 3 7.08 17.32 14.81
C TYR A 3 7.73 15.99 15.20
N ARG A 4 8.08 15.18 14.20
CA ARG A 4 8.88 13.97 14.34
C ARG A 4 10.03 14.01 13.35
N LYS A 5 11.15 13.39 13.70
CA LYS A 5 12.35 13.41 12.86
C LYS A 5 12.30 12.30 11.82
N ASP A 6 12.75 12.63 10.61
CA ASP A 6 13.08 11.64 9.60
C ASP A 6 14.43 10.95 9.90
N ARG A 7 14.88 10.05 9.01
CA ARG A 7 16.13 9.31 9.16
C ARG A 7 17.37 10.22 9.17
N ASN A 8 17.28 11.39 8.53
CA ASN A 8 18.37 12.37 8.41
C ASN A 8 18.29 13.45 9.50
N GLY A 9 17.34 13.36 10.43
CA GLY A 9 17.15 14.30 11.52
C GLY A 9 16.32 15.55 11.17
N ASN A 10 15.73 15.62 9.95
CA ASN A 10 14.84 16.71 9.56
C ASN A 10 13.51 16.61 10.32
N GLU A 11 13.02 17.72 10.82
CA GLU A 11 11.74 17.79 11.53
C GLU A 11 10.58 17.87 10.55
N LEU A 12 9.71 16.86 10.58
CA LEU A 12 8.50 16.79 9.80
C LEU A 12 7.28 16.99 10.69
N SER A 13 6.34 17.83 10.26
CA SER A 13 5.05 17.99 10.95
C SER A 13 4.32 16.65 10.99
N MET A 14 3.76 16.28 12.14
CA MET A 14 2.99 15.04 12.29
C MET A 14 1.78 14.99 11.37
N LEU A 15 1.24 16.14 10.97
CA LEU A 15 0.24 16.28 9.92
C LEU A 15 0.93 16.65 8.61
N GLY A 16 0.70 15.85 7.56
CA GLY A 16 1.07 16.15 6.19
C GLY A 16 -0.16 16.55 5.36
N PHE A 17 0.02 17.47 4.42
CA PHE A 17 -1.03 17.88 3.50
C PHE A 17 -1.06 16.97 2.27
N GLY A 18 -2.12 16.15 2.13
CA GLY A 18 -2.34 15.31 0.96
C GLY A 18 -2.99 16.07 -0.19
N CYS A 19 -2.23 16.32 -1.26
CA CYS A 19 -2.63 17.18 -2.37
C CYS A 19 -3.48 16.50 -3.46
N MET A 20 -4.00 15.30 -3.20
CA MET A 20 -4.84 14.56 -4.15
C MET A 20 -6.28 15.10 -4.26
N ARG A 21 -6.80 15.75 -3.21
CA ARG A 21 -8.24 16.03 -3.04
C ARG A 21 -8.60 17.50 -3.08
N PHE A 22 -7.84 18.32 -3.77
CA PHE A 22 -8.19 19.70 -3.99
C PHE A 22 -9.58 19.87 -4.61
N THR A 23 -10.31 20.89 -4.17
CA THR A 23 -11.58 21.27 -4.77
C THR A 23 -11.36 21.65 -6.24
N LYS A 24 -12.31 21.26 -7.09
CA LYS A 24 -12.26 21.56 -8.52
C LYS A 24 -13.26 22.65 -8.89
N LYS A 25 -12.85 23.51 -9.81
CA LYS A 25 -13.69 24.46 -10.53
C LYS A 25 -13.78 24.01 -11.99
N GLY A 26 -14.89 23.35 -12.34
CA GLY A 26 -14.97 22.60 -13.60
C GLY A 26 -14.03 21.40 -13.60
N ASN A 27 -13.18 21.27 -14.62
CA ASN A 27 -12.22 20.17 -14.74
C ASN A 27 -10.86 20.44 -14.07
N ASN A 28 -10.60 21.69 -13.66
CA ASN A 28 -9.32 22.12 -13.09
C ASN A 28 -9.42 22.26 -11.57
N ILE A 29 -8.26 22.24 -10.91
CA ILE A 29 -8.17 22.59 -9.48
C ILE A 29 -8.53 24.05 -9.30
N ASP A 30 -9.31 24.37 -8.27
CA ASP A 30 -9.53 25.73 -7.78
C ASP A 30 -8.28 26.17 -7.01
N VAL A 31 -7.32 26.75 -7.75
CA VAL A 31 -6.00 27.13 -7.22
C VAL A 31 -6.12 28.17 -6.11
N GLU A 32 -7.03 29.13 -6.21
CA GLU A 32 -7.22 30.15 -5.18
C GLU A 32 -7.72 29.55 -3.86
N LYS A 33 -8.65 28.59 -3.95
CA LYS A 33 -9.13 27.87 -2.78
C LYS A 33 -8.03 26.97 -2.20
N ALA A 34 -7.32 26.22 -3.04
CA ALA A 34 -6.20 25.38 -2.62
C ALA A 34 -5.09 26.22 -1.94
N GLU A 35 -4.80 27.42 -2.47
CA GLU A 35 -3.83 28.33 -1.86
C GLU A 35 -4.25 28.77 -0.45
N ARG A 36 -5.50 29.15 -0.23
CA ARG A 36 -5.99 29.49 1.11
C ARG A 36 -5.83 28.34 2.10
N GLU A 37 -6.17 27.12 1.68
CA GLU A 37 -6.07 25.91 2.49
C GLU A 37 -4.60 25.55 2.79
N ILE A 38 -3.74 25.54 1.78
CA ILE A 38 -2.30 25.29 1.90
C ILE A 38 -1.65 26.31 2.82
N MET A 39 -1.92 27.60 2.60
CA MET A 39 -1.29 28.67 3.39
C MET A 39 -1.79 28.71 4.83
N ALA A 40 -3.05 28.32 5.09
CA ALA A 40 -3.55 28.13 6.45
C ALA A 40 -2.81 26.98 7.15
N ALA A 41 -2.65 25.84 6.49
CA ALA A 41 -1.89 24.69 7.00
C ALA A 41 -0.40 25.05 7.24
N TYR A 42 0.25 25.71 6.29
CA TYR A 42 1.63 26.17 6.41
C TYR A 42 1.82 27.10 7.62
N ARG A 43 0.95 28.12 7.80
CA ARG A 43 1.00 29.03 8.95
C ARG A 43 0.77 28.32 10.27
N ALA A 44 -0.01 27.23 10.27
CA ALA A 44 -0.22 26.36 11.44
C ALA A 44 0.96 25.39 11.69
N GLY A 45 2.00 25.42 10.85
CA GLY A 45 3.25 24.66 11.00
C GLY A 45 3.31 23.35 10.20
N VAL A 46 2.38 23.11 9.27
CA VAL A 46 2.50 21.97 8.34
C VAL A 46 3.64 22.24 7.36
N ASN A 47 4.61 21.32 7.30
CA ASN A 47 5.77 21.44 6.43
C ASN A 47 5.99 20.25 5.47
N TYR A 48 5.03 19.31 5.38
CA TYR A 48 5.10 18.14 4.49
C TYR A 48 3.88 18.13 3.57
N PHE A 49 4.11 18.18 2.24
CA PHE A 49 3.08 18.23 1.20
C PHE A 49 3.25 17.08 0.22
N ASP A 50 2.23 16.22 0.11
CA ASP A 50 2.28 14.97 -0.65
C ASP A 50 1.45 15.06 -1.94
N SER A 51 2.12 14.92 -3.08
CA SER A 51 1.51 14.83 -4.41
C SER A 51 1.92 13.52 -5.12
N ALA A 52 1.60 13.41 -6.41
CA ALA A 52 2.06 12.37 -7.30
C ALA A 52 1.87 12.77 -8.76
N TYR A 53 2.72 12.26 -9.65
CA TYR A 53 2.62 12.45 -11.11
C TYR A 53 1.20 12.25 -11.65
N ILE A 54 0.48 11.24 -11.12
CA ILE A 54 -0.85 10.83 -11.59
C ILE A 54 -2.01 11.60 -10.95
N TYR A 55 -1.76 12.56 -10.05
CA TYR A 55 -2.82 13.40 -9.49
C TYR A 55 -3.07 14.60 -10.42
N PRO A 56 -4.17 14.61 -11.20
CA PRO A 56 -4.33 15.57 -12.26
C PRO A 56 -4.27 17.02 -11.76
N GLY A 57 -3.29 17.80 -12.22
CA GLY A 57 -3.11 19.20 -11.89
C GLY A 57 -2.49 19.50 -10.53
N SER A 58 -2.32 18.50 -9.65
CA SER A 58 -1.88 18.70 -8.27
C SER A 58 -0.47 19.29 -8.19
N GLU A 59 0.50 18.70 -8.90
CA GLU A 59 1.89 19.19 -8.92
C GLU A 59 1.97 20.63 -9.44
N ALA A 60 1.24 20.95 -10.51
CA ALA A 60 1.23 22.29 -11.07
C ALA A 60 0.61 23.32 -10.11
N ALA A 61 -0.48 22.93 -9.40
CA ALA A 61 -1.12 23.82 -8.43
C ALA A 61 -0.19 24.13 -7.24
N ILE A 62 0.44 23.09 -6.64
CA ILE A 62 1.34 23.34 -5.51
C ILE A 62 2.63 24.07 -5.93
N GLY A 63 3.17 23.78 -7.12
CA GLY A 63 4.31 24.49 -7.66
C GLY A 63 4.03 25.99 -7.83
N GLU A 64 2.86 26.35 -8.41
CA GLU A 64 2.42 27.73 -8.55
C GLU A 64 2.21 28.42 -7.21
N ILE A 65 1.55 27.75 -6.25
CA ILE A 65 1.26 28.30 -4.93
C ILE A 65 2.56 28.53 -4.16
N PHE A 66 3.49 27.60 -4.18
CA PHE A 66 4.75 27.71 -3.43
C PHE A 66 5.68 28.77 -4.01
N GLU A 67 5.77 28.89 -5.34
CA GLU A 67 6.50 29.95 -6.01
C GLU A 67 5.92 31.34 -5.67
N ARG A 68 4.60 31.52 -5.81
CA ARG A 68 3.89 32.77 -5.53
C ARG A 68 4.07 33.25 -4.08
N ASN A 69 4.11 32.31 -3.13
CA ASN A 69 4.21 32.63 -1.70
C ASN A 69 5.66 32.56 -1.17
N HIS A 70 6.64 32.26 -2.01
CA HIS A 70 8.07 32.14 -1.64
C HIS A 70 8.33 31.19 -0.46
N ILE A 71 7.66 30.01 -0.48
CA ILE A 71 7.78 29.01 0.60
C ILE A 71 8.44 27.70 0.19
N ARG A 72 8.85 27.55 -1.09
CA ARG A 72 9.42 26.28 -1.59
C ARG A 72 10.54 25.73 -0.71
N GLU A 73 11.45 26.57 -0.25
CA GLU A 73 12.59 26.18 0.58
C GLU A 73 12.25 25.95 2.06
N LYS A 74 11.03 26.30 2.47
CA LYS A 74 10.53 26.20 3.85
C LYS A 74 9.63 24.97 4.05
N VAL A 75 9.37 24.20 3.00
CA VAL A 75 8.47 23.05 3.01
C VAL A 75 9.12 21.86 2.34
N ASN A 76 8.64 20.68 2.68
CA ASN A 76 9.04 19.42 2.09
C ASN A 76 7.99 18.98 1.07
N ILE A 77 8.38 18.76 -0.18
CA ILE A 77 7.54 18.21 -1.23
C ILE A 77 7.83 16.72 -1.37
N ALA A 78 6.77 15.92 -1.29
CA ALA A 78 6.77 14.53 -1.71
C ALA A 78 6.03 14.37 -3.03
N THR A 79 6.66 13.71 -4.03
CA THR A 79 5.98 13.25 -5.25
C THR A 79 6.43 11.86 -5.65
N LYS A 80 5.81 11.27 -6.68
CA LYS A 80 5.87 9.82 -6.87
C LYS A 80 6.03 9.42 -8.34
N LEU A 81 7.08 8.66 -8.66
CA LEU A 81 7.31 8.05 -9.96
C LEU A 81 6.14 7.14 -10.36
N PRO A 82 5.49 7.35 -11.50
CA PRO A 82 4.47 6.44 -12.02
C PRO A 82 5.12 5.15 -12.55
N GLN A 83 5.61 4.29 -11.64
CA GLN A 83 6.48 3.15 -11.91
C GLN A 83 5.93 2.19 -12.99
N TYR A 84 4.61 2.01 -13.07
CA TYR A 84 3.98 1.17 -14.08
C TYR A 84 4.05 1.74 -15.50
N MET A 85 4.35 3.03 -15.66
CA MET A 85 4.57 3.70 -16.95
C MET A 85 6.03 3.63 -17.40
N VAL A 86 6.96 3.26 -16.51
CA VAL A 86 8.40 3.17 -16.81
C VAL A 86 8.67 1.98 -17.70
N LYS A 87 9.30 2.23 -18.84
CA LYS A 87 9.64 1.22 -19.85
C LYS A 87 11.15 0.99 -20.00
N ASN A 88 11.94 2.02 -19.76
CA ASN A 88 13.40 2.05 -19.89
C ASN A 88 13.99 3.19 -19.08
N ARG A 89 15.32 3.28 -19.03
CA ARG A 89 16.05 4.32 -18.30
C ARG A 89 15.60 5.74 -18.66
N ALA A 90 15.43 6.07 -19.93
CA ALA A 90 15.01 7.39 -20.37
C ALA A 90 13.62 7.79 -19.88
N SER A 91 12.75 6.80 -19.60
CA SER A 91 11.42 7.07 -19.00
C SER A 91 11.52 7.61 -17.56
N LEU A 92 12.56 7.22 -16.80
CA LEU A 92 12.79 7.71 -15.44
C LEU A 92 13.04 9.23 -15.47
N ASP A 93 14.00 9.67 -16.30
CA ASP A 93 14.31 11.09 -16.44
C ASP A 93 13.14 11.88 -17.02
N LYS A 94 12.42 11.31 -17.99
CA LYS A 94 11.24 11.95 -18.58
C LYS A 94 10.22 12.32 -17.51
N TYR A 95 9.75 11.34 -16.72
CA TYR A 95 8.72 11.59 -15.72
C TYR A 95 9.22 12.49 -14.60
N PHE A 96 10.43 12.29 -14.12
CA PHE A 96 11.03 13.12 -13.08
C PHE A 96 11.17 14.59 -13.52
N ASN A 97 11.65 14.85 -14.73
CA ASN A 97 11.79 16.21 -15.26
C ASN A 97 10.42 16.88 -15.47
N GLU A 98 9.40 16.12 -15.90
CA GLU A 98 8.02 16.61 -15.98
C GLU A 98 7.47 16.99 -14.61
N GLU A 99 7.74 16.19 -13.54
CA GLU A 99 7.36 16.50 -12.16
C GLU A 99 8.04 17.77 -11.66
N LEU A 100 9.36 17.89 -11.83
CA LEU A 100 10.11 19.10 -11.46
C LEU A 100 9.58 20.35 -12.18
N SER A 101 9.27 20.23 -13.47
CA SER A 101 8.69 21.36 -14.26
C SER A 101 7.33 21.77 -13.72
N ARG A 102 6.43 20.83 -13.41
CA ARG A 102 5.12 21.12 -12.83
C ARG A 102 5.24 21.72 -11.44
N LEU A 103 6.13 21.20 -10.62
CA LEU A 103 6.41 21.66 -9.25
C LEU A 103 7.20 22.98 -9.22
N ARG A 104 7.68 23.49 -10.36
CA ARG A 104 8.50 24.71 -10.51
C ARG A 104 9.71 24.71 -9.57
N THR A 105 10.44 23.61 -9.49
CA THR A 105 11.57 23.44 -8.60
C THR A 105 12.67 22.60 -9.24
N GLY A 106 13.90 22.75 -8.79
CA GLY A 106 15.05 21.93 -9.23
C GLY A 106 15.23 20.63 -8.43
N TYR A 107 14.45 20.40 -7.37
CA TYR A 107 14.62 19.25 -6.49
C TYR A 107 13.31 18.86 -5.79
N VAL A 108 13.24 17.62 -5.31
CA VAL A 108 12.19 17.11 -4.42
C VAL A 108 12.81 16.61 -3.11
N ASP A 109 12.07 16.79 -2.01
CA ASP A 109 12.54 16.40 -0.69
C ASP A 109 12.32 14.91 -0.44
N TYR A 110 11.19 14.36 -0.92
CA TYR A 110 10.78 12.97 -0.75
C TYR A 110 10.28 12.42 -2.09
N TYR A 111 10.98 11.44 -2.65
CA TYR A 111 10.58 10.81 -3.91
C TYR A 111 10.22 9.35 -3.71
N LEU A 112 9.05 8.92 -4.23
CA LEU A 112 8.53 7.58 -3.97
C LEU A 112 8.40 6.76 -5.25
N MET A 113 8.71 5.47 -5.18
CA MET A 113 8.19 4.49 -6.13
C MET A 113 6.70 4.33 -5.88
N HIS A 114 5.85 4.81 -6.80
CA HIS A 114 4.41 4.88 -6.59
C HIS A 114 3.75 3.52 -6.66
N HIS A 115 2.95 3.18 -5.64
CA HIS A 115 2.05 2.03 -5.66
C HIS A 115 2.76 0.69 -5.91
N LEU A 116 3.83 0.40 -5.17
CA LEU A 116 4.40 -0.95 -5.18
C LEU A 116 3.44 -1.91 -4.49
N THR A 117 3.23 -3.10 -5.08
CA THR A 117 2.35 -4.15 -4.55
C THR A 117 3.08 -5.45 -4.28
N ASP A 118 4.18 -5.67 -4.99
CA ASP A 118 5.00 -6.89 -4.89
C ASP A 118 6.46 -6.62 -5.27
N LEU A 119 7.34 -7.54 -4.90
CA LEU A 119 8.76 -7.44 -5.18
C LEU A 119 9.05 -7.41 -6.69
N ALA A 120 8.24 -8.09 -7.50
CA ALA A 120 8.46 -8.17 -8.94
C ALA A 120 8.29 -6.81 -9.65
N MET A 121 7.46 -5.90 -9.09
CA MET A 121 7.40 -4.52 -9.58
C MET A 121 8.70 -3.76 -9.32
N TRP A 122 9.30 -3.96 -8.14
CA TRP A 122 10.58 -3.36 -7.79
C TRP A 122 11.73 -3.95 -8.63
N GLU A 123 11.77 -5.28 -8.80
CA GLU A 123 12.74 -5.95 -9.67
C GLU A 123 12.71 -5.41 -11.11
N LYS A 124 11.51 -5.19 -11.65
CA LYS A 124 11.37 -4.57 -12.98
C LYS A 124 12.01 -3.18 -13.04
N LEU A 125 11.93 -2.38 -12.00
CA LEU A 125 12.61 -1.08 -11.96
C LEU A 125 14.13 -1.25 -11.87
N LYS A 126 14.62 -2.26 -11.15
CA LYS A 126 16.06 -2.59 -11.13
C LYS A 126 16.56 -2.98 -12.52
N ASP A 127 15.80 -3.77 -13.29
CA ASP A 127 16.13 -4.16 -14.67
C ASP A 127 16.29 -2.96 -15.62
N VAL A 128 15.62 -1.84 -15.35
CA VAL A 128 15.76 -0.60 -16.15
C VAL A 128 16.78 0.38 -15.58
N GLY A 129 17.55 -0.01 -14.56
CA GLY A 129 18.65 0.78 -14.00
C GLY A 129 18.23 1.83 -12.98
N ILE A 130 17.14 1.59 -12.22
CA ILE A 130 16.64 2.53 -11.19
C ILE A 130 17.68 2.80 -10.09
N LEU A 131 18.48 1.80 -9.70
CA LEU A 131 19.45 1.95 -8.60
C LEU A 131 20.52 2.99 -8.91
N ASP A 132 21.11 2.92 -10.13
CA ASP A 132 22.08 3.92 -10.58
C ASP A 132 21.44 5.29 -10.75
N TRP A 133 20.20 5.31 -11.24
CA TRP A 133 19.42 6.53 -11.40
C TRP A 133 19.17 7.23 -10.07
N ILE A 134 18.76 6.48 -9.02
CA ILE A 134 18.56 7.02 -7.67
C ILE A 134 19.87 7.61 -7.14
N ARG A 135 20.98 6.87 -7.28
CA ARG A 135 22.29 7.35 -6.84
C ARG A 135 22.65 8.68 -7.51
N GLU A 136 22.56 8.79 -8.84
CA GLU A 136 22.83 10.01 -9.58
C GLU A 136 21.94 11.18 -9.15
N LYS A 137 20.64 10.96 -8.91
CA LYS A 137 19.72 12.01 -8.47
C LYS A 137 19.95 12.43 -7.02
N LYS A 138 20.37 11.52 -6.14
CA LYS A 138 20.78 11.86 -4.76
C LYS A 138 22.10 12.63 -4.75
N GLU A 139 23.10 12.20 -5.50
CA GLU A 139 24.41 12.88 -5.61
C GLU A 139 24.29 14.30 -6.19
N SER A 140 23.40 14.50 -7.16
CA SER A 140 23.11 15.83 -7.72
C SER A 140 22.25 16.73 -6.81
N GLY A 141 21.69 16.19 -5.71
CA GLY A 141 20.76 16.89 -4.83
C GLY A 141 19.34 17.06 -5.41
N ALA A 142 19.05 16.49 -6.56
CA ALA A 142 17.72 16.57 -7.17
C ALA A 142 16.67 15.75 -6.41
N ILE A 143 17.07 14.68 -5.71
CA ILE A 143 16.26 13.89 -4.77
C ILE A 143 16.99 13.88 -3.43
N ARG A 144 16.32 14.31 -2.34
CA ARG A 144 16.90 14.27 -1.00
C ARG A 144 16.67 12.93 -0.31
N ASN A 145 15.44 12.41 -0.37
CA ASN A 145 15.05 11.16 0.27
C ASN A 145 14.31 10.27 -0.74
N ILE A 146 14.63 8.96 -0.75
CA ILE A 146 14.01 7.98 -1.63
C ILE A 146 13.17 6.99 -0.81
N GLY A 147 11.95 6.72 -1.26
CA GLY A 147 11.03 5.81 -0.60
C GLY A 147 10.08 5.11 -1.56
N PHE A 148 9.08 4.47 -0.99
CA PHE A 148 8.02 3.83 -1.78
C PHE A 148 6.66 3.96 -1.09
N SER A 149 5.59 4.02 -1.89
CA SER A 149 4.22 3.85 -1.41
C SER A 149 3.74 2.44 -1.69
N TYR A 150 3.03 1.84 -0.74
CA TYR A 150 2.75 0.42 -0.74
C TYR A 150 1.25 0.08 -0.67
N HIS A 151 0.81 -0.85 -1.53
CA HIS A 151 -0.57 -1.35 -1.59
C HIS A 151 -0.68 -2.87 -1.81
N GLY A 152 0.29 -3.63 -1.40
CA GLY A 152 0.29 -5.10 -1.50
C GLY A 152 -0.06 -5.81 -0.19
N ASN A 153 0.34 -7.07 -0.05
CA ASN A 153 0.19 -7.84 1.19
C ASN A 153 1.42 -7.72 2.10
N THR A 154 1.28 -8.10 3.37
CA THR A 154 2.33 -7.96 4.39
C THR A 154 3.64 -8.66 4.01
N ASP A 155 3.57 -9.85 3.40
CA ASP A 155 4.78 -10.63 3.03
C ASP A 155 5.60 -9.93 1.95
N ASN A 156 4.94 -9.33 0.96
CA ASN A 156 5.63 -8.57 -0.07
C ASN A 156 6.15 -7.23 0.44
N PHE A 157 5.46 -6.60 1.42
CA PHE A 157 5.98 -5.42 2.09
C PHE A 157 7.35 -5.68 2.72
N GLN A 158 7.46 -6.77 3.50
CA GLN A 158 8.70 -7.17 4.15
C GLN A 158 9.84 -7.42 3.14
N LYS A 159 9.53 -8.04 2.01
CA LYS A 159 10.53 -8.27 0.94
C LYS A 159 11.04 -6.96 0.36
N ILE A 160 10.15 -6.03 0.01
CA ILE A 160 10.53 -4.72 -0.55
C ILE A 160 11.29 -3.89 0.48
N LEU A 161 10.82 -3.87 1.74
CA LEU A 161 11.48 -3.15 2.84
C LEU A 161 12.91 -3.61 3.08
N ASN A 162 13.21 -4.90 2.85
CA ASN A 162 14.53 -5.49 3.07
C ASN A 162 15.44 -5.46 1.83
N ASP A 163 14.90 -5.17 0.66
CA ASP A 163 15.65 -5.28 -0.61
C ASP A 163 16.46 -4.02 -0.95
N TYR A 164 16.18 -2.89 -0.31
CA TYR A 164 16.87 -1.63 -0.53
C TYR A 164 16.98 -0.83 0.77
N ASP A 165 17.97 0.05 0.86
CA ASP A 165 18.15 0.97 2.01
C ASP A 165 17.29 2.23 1.84
N TRP A 166 15.99 2.09 2.10
CA TRP A 166 15.00 3.14 1.95
C TRP A 166 15.16 4.24 3.00
N ASP A 167 15.06 5.51 2.58
CA ASP A 167 15.06 6.64 3.51
C ASP A 167 13.72 6.77 4.25
N PHE A 168 12.61 6.32 3.66
CA PHE A 168 11.26 6.32 4.24
C PHE A 168 10.31 5.38 3.49
N CYS A 169 9.12 5.14 4.05
CA CYS A 169 8.05 4.45 3.33
C CYS A 169 6.67 5.08 3.61
N GLN A 170 5.73 4.85 2.69
CA GLN A 170 4.35 5.32 2.81
C GLN A 170 3.40 4.13 2.75
N ILE A 171 2.57 3.96 3.79
CA ILE A 171 1.64 2.83 3.93
C ILE A 171 0.22 3.30 4.21
N GLN A 172 -0.76 2.51 3.77
CA GLN A 172 -2.14 2.67 4.23
C GLN A 172 -2.28 2.10 5.64
N TYR A 173 -2.76 2.92 6.57
CA TYR A 173 -2.98 2.49 7.95
C TYR A 173 -4.03 3.34 8.66
N ASN A 174 -4.93 2.69 9.41
CA ASN A 174 -5.96 3.34 10.23
C ASN A 174 -6.51 2.34 11.25
N TYR A 175 -7.30 2.78 12.23
CA TYR A 175 -7.79 1.94 13.32
C TYR A 175 -8.67 0.75 12.86
N LEU A 176 -9.20 0.74 11.64
CA LEU A 176 -9.99 -0.38 11.10
C LEU A 176 -9.15 -1.37 10.30
N ASP A 177 -8.06 -0.90 9.66
CA ASP A 177 -7.18 -1.67 8.76
C ASP A 177 -5.84 -2.04 9.39
N GLU A 178 -5.82 -2.35 10.68
CA GLU A 178 -4.60 -2.62 11.45
C GLU A 178 -3.77 -3.81 10.94
N VAL A 179 -4.42 -4.81 10.35
CA VAL A 179 -3.78 -6.04 9.86
C VAL A 179 -3.83 -6.17 8.33
N SER A 180 -4.16 -5.08 7.64
CA SER A 180 -4.30 -5.06 6.18
C SER A 180 -3.06 -4.46 5.53
N GLN A 181 -2.72 -4.95 4.33
CA GLN A 181 -1.57 -4.49 3.53
C GLN A 181 -0.25 -4.62 4.32
N ALA A 182 0.50 -3.54 4.54
CA ALA A 182 1.65 -3.54 5.44
C ALA A 182 1.23 -3.83 6.89
N GLY A 183 0.14 -3.20 7.32
CA GLY A 183 -0.43 -3.35 8.65
C GLY A 183 0.50 -2.92 9.78
N VAL A 184 0.14 -3.30 11.01
CA VAL A 184 0.95 -3.02 12.20
C VAL A 184 2.31 -3.72 12.15
N ASP A 185 2.39 -4.91 11.55
CA ASP A 185 3.65 -5.65 11.41
C ASP A 185 4.61 -4.90 10.48
N GLY A 186 4.10 -4.34 9.37
CA GLY A 186 4.88 -3.52 8.46
C GLY A 186 5.33 -2.20 9.09
N LEU A 187 4.43 -1.54 9.83
CA LEU A 187 4.74 -0.33 10.58
C LEU A 187 5.90 -0.54 11.55
N LYS A 188 5.80 -1.57 12.40
CA LYS A 188 6.83 -1.91 13.38
C LYS A 188 8.14 -2.35 12.73
N ALA A 189 8.08 -3.12 11.63
CA ALA A 189 9.27 -3.56 10.92
C ALA A 189 10.03 -2.38 10.29
N ALA A 190 9.34 -1.39 9.72
CA ALA A 190 9.97 -0.18 9.21
C ALA A 190 10.61 0.64 10.34
N ALA A 191 9.86 0.86 11.43
CA ALA A 191 10.35 1.60 12.60
C ALA A 191 11.58 0.93 13.24
N ALA A 192 11.60 -0.42 13.37
CA ALA A 192 12.75 -1.16 13.88
C ALA A 192 14.03 -1.00 13.04
N LYS A 193 13.90 -0.62 11.77
CA LYS A 193 15.01 -0.27 10.87
C LYS A 193 15.34 1.23 10.88
N GLY A 194 14.66 2.03 11.71
CA GLY A 194 14.80 3.49 11.70
C GLY A 194 14.27 4.13 10.41
N ILE A 195 13.37 3.45 9.69
CA ILE A 195 12.74 3.96 8.47
C ILE A 195 11.46 4.71 8.85
N PRO A 196 11.39 6.04 8.64
CA PRO A 196 10.20 6.85 8.87
C PRO A 196 8.99 6.36 8.09
N VAL A 197 7.83 6.34 8.74
CA VAL A 197 6.58 5.85 8.14
C VAL A 197 5.60 7.01 7.96
N VAL A 198 5.22 7.25 6.71
CA VAL A 198 4.17 8.19 6.32
C VAL A 198 2.86 7.41 6.13
N ILE A 199 1.79 7.85 6.79
CA ILE A 199 0.49 7.19 6.72
C ILE A 199 -0.39 7.86 5.67
N MET A 200 -0.86 7.07 4.70
CA MET A 200 -1.91 7.45 3.77
C MET A 200 -3.24 6.78 4.12
N GLU A 201 -4.34 7.34 3.64
CA GLU A 201 -5.71 6.87 3.89
C GLU A 201 -6.08 6.72 5.39
N PRO A 202 -5.72 7.67 6.26
CA PRO A 202 -6.01 7.60 7.70
C PRO A 202 -7.51 7.52 7.98
N LEU A 203 -8.33 8.07 7.09
CA LEU A 203 -9.79 8.11 7.18
C LEU A 203 -10.49 7.26 6.11
N ARG A 204 -9.78 6.34 5.44
CA ARG A 204 -10.31 5.54 4.31
C ARG A 204 -11.03 6.41 3.27
N GLY A 205 -10.41 7.53 2.89
CA GLY A 205 -10.99 8.48 1.96
C GLY A 205 -12.18 9.28 2.52
N GLY A 206 -12.23 9.49 3.82
CA GLY A 206 -13.30 10.20 4.54
C GLY A 206 -14.45 9.32 5.01
N LYS A 207 -14.40 7.99 4.79
CA LYS A 207 -15.48 7.07 5.17
C LYS A 207 -15.57 6.85 6.67
N LEU A 208 -14.44 6.84 7.38
CA LEU A 208 -14.40 6.79 8.84
C LEU A 208 -14.94 8.05 9.51
N VAL A 209 -15.40 9.02 8.73
CA VAL A 209 -16.10 10.24 9.17
C VAL A 209 -17.55 10.22 8.68
N ASN A 210 -17.73 10.10 7.37
CA ASN A 210 -19.02 10.35 6.73
C ASN A 210 -19.95 9.12 6.70
N MET A 211 -19.40 7.91 6.80
CA MET A 211 -20.15 6.66 6.61
C MET A 211 -20.21 5.78 7.87
N LEU A 212 -19.85 6.33 9.03
CA LEU A 212 -19.96 5.61 10.30
C LEU A 212 -21.42 5.24 10.61
N PRO A 213 -21.70 4.01 11.08
CA PRO A 213 -23.00 3.63 11.62
C PRO A 213 -23.44 4.54 12.76
N ALA A 214 -24.76 4.67 12.97
CA ALA A 214 -25.30 5.51 14.06
C ALA A 214 -24.77 5.07 15.43
N GLY A 215 -24.68 3.75 15.68
CA GLY A 215 -24.11 3.19 16.92
C GLY A 215 -22.65 3.57 17.14
N ALA A 216 -21.83 3.57 16.07
CA ALA A 216 -20.43 4.00 16.15
C ALA A 216 -20.31 5.49 16.50
N LYS A 217 -21.12 6.35 15.86
CA LYS A 217 -21.16 7.79 16.18
C LYS A 217 -21.59 8.02 17.64
N LYS A 218 -22.60 7.27 18.09
CA LYS A 218 -23.09 7.34 19.47
C LYS A 218 -22.00 6.94 20.47
N ALA A 219 -21.26 5.85 20.23
CA ALA A 219 -20.17 5.42 21.09
C ALA A 219 -19.09 6.53 21.24
N MET A 220 -18.73 7.19 20.14
CA MET A 220 -17.79 8.33 20.18
C MET A 220 -18.36 9.51 20.97
N GLN A 221 -19.65 9.85 20.81
CA GLN A 221 -20.30 10.94 21.54
C GLN A 221 -20.42 10.65 23.04
N ASP A 222 -20.84 9.44 23.42
CA ASP A 222 -21.02 9.01 24.81
C ASP A 222 -19.70 8.93 25.58
N SER A 223 -18.55 8.92 24.90
CA SER A 223 -17.21 8.92 25.52
C SER A 223 -16.91 10.16 26.37
N GLY A 224 -17.65 11.26 26.14
CA GLY A 224 -17.41 12.56 26.78
C GLY A 224 -16.16 13.32 26.30
N ARG A 225 -15.41 12.81 25.30
CA ARG A 225 -14.20 13.46 24.77
C ARG A 225 -14.51 14.70 23.92
N GLY A 226 -15.69 14.79 23.31
CA GLY A 226 -16.05 15.86 22.40
C GLY A 226 -15.29 15.84 21.06
N TRP A 227 -14.54 14.77 20.77
CA TRP A 227 -13.75 14.64 19.55
C TRP A 227 -14.62 14.27 18.36
N SER A 228 -14.32 14.86 17.22
CA SER A 228 -14.92 14.44 15.95
C SER A 228 -14.45 13.05 15.54
N PRO A 229 -15.15 12.35 14.64
CA PRO A 229 -14.64 11.08 14.09
C PRO A 229 -13.27 11.19 13.42
N ALA A 230 -12.95 12.33 12.80
CA ALA A 230 -11.63 12.58 12.23
C ALA A 230 -10.57 12.70 13.32
N GLU A 231 -10.87 13.46 14.36
CA GLU A 231 -9.98 13.62 15.51
C GLU A 231 -9.69 12.29 16.22
N TRP A 232 -10.70 11.41 16.43
CA TRP A 232 -10.50 10.06 16.95
C TRP A 232 -9.49 9.25 16.13
N ALA A 233 -9.62 9.27 14.79
CA ALA A 233 -8.74 8.53 13.91
C ALA A 233 -7.31 9.09 13.90
N PHE A 234 -7.15 10.41 13.89
CA PHE A 234 -5.84 11.05 13.94
C PHE A 234 -5.15 10.83 15.28
N ARG A 235 -5.85 10.98 16.41
CA ARG A 235 -5.30 10.74 17.75
C ARG A 235 -4.87 9.29 17.91
N TRP A 236 -5.61 8.33 17.35
CA TRP A 236 -5.19 6.92 17.33
C TRP A 236 -3.88 6.71 16.57
N LEU A 237 -3.69 7.37 15.42
CA LEU A 237 -2.44 7.30 14.67
C LEU A 237 -1.29 7.99 15.39
N TYR A 238 -1.51 9.19 15.90
CA TYR A 238 -0.48 9.96 16.61
C TYR A 238 -0.06 9.33 17.93
N ASN A 239 -0.91 8.50 18.53
CA ASN A 239 -0.61 7.75 19.73
C ASN A 239 0.52 6.72 19.53
N GLN A 240 0.85 6.36 18.29
CA GLN A 240 1.87 5.39 17.93
C GLN A 240 3.20 6.11 17.62
N PRO A 241 4.28 5.81 18.37
CA PRO A 241 5.58 6.47 18.17
C PRO A 241 6.21 6.15 16.80
N GLU A 242 5.83 5.01 16.18
CA GLU A 242 6.35 4.54 14.90
C GLU A 242 5.82 5.36 13.71
N VAL A 243 4.71 6.08 13.88
CA VAL A 243 4.12 6.91 12.81
C VAL A 243 4.84 8.25 12.74
N THR A 244 5.41 8.61 11.59
CA THR A 244 6.14 9.88 11.43
C THR A 244 5.21 11.00 10.94
N VAL A 245 4.50 10.78 9.84
CA VAL A 245 3.59 11.77 9.24
C VAL A 245 2.25 11.11 8.92
N VAL A 246 1.14 11.79 9.17
CA VAL A 246 -0.20 11.34 8.76
C VAL A 246 -0.73 12.30 7.70
N LEU A 247 -1.00 11.78 6.49
CA LEU A 247 -1.50 12.56 5.37
C LEU A 247 -3.00 12.80 5.47
N SER A 248 -3.41 14.06 5.36
CA SER A 248 -4.82 14.43 5.24
C SER A 248 -5.11 15.23 3.96
N GLY A 249 -6.12 14.79 3.21
CA GLY A 249 -6.64 15.53 2.05
C GLY A 249 -7.67 16.55 2.51
N MET A 250 -7.22 17.68 3.01
CA MET A 250 -8.04 18.78 3.49
C MET A 250 -8.49 19.65 2.33
N ASN A 251 -9.79 19.88 2.19
CA ASN A 251 -10.38 20.70 1.12
C ASN A 251 -11.39 21.72 1.64
N SER A 252 -11.26 22.11 2.92
CA SER A 252 -11.89 23.25 3.53
C SER A 252 -11.02 23.80 4.68
N LEU A 253 -11.18 25.08 5.02
CA LEU A 253 -10.43 25.70 6.12
C LEU A 253 -10.76 25.03 7.48
N GLU A 254 -12.01 24.65 7.69
CA GLU A 254 -12.44 23.96 8.91
C GLU A 254 -11.68 22.65 9.11
N MET A 255 -11.50 21.85 8.04
CA MET A 255 -10.68 20.63 8.10
C MET A 255 -9.23 20.95 8.42
N VAL A 256 -8.66 22.01 7.85
CA VAL A 256 -7.28 22.44 8.11
C VAL A 256 -7.14 22.83 9.59
N GLU A 257 -8.01 23.66 10.10
CA GLU A 257 -7.99 24.15 11.49
C GLU A 257 -8.13 22.99 12.49
N GLU A 258 -9.13 22.10 12.29
CA GLU A 258 -9.37 20.96 13.15
C GLU A 258 -8.18 20.01 13.16
N ASN A 259 -7.66 19.62 11.99
CA ASN A 259 -6.57 18.67 11.88
C ASN A 259 -5.25 19.25 12.42
N CYS A 260 -4.96 20.53 12.18
CA CYS A 260 -3.79 21.20 12.72
C CYS A 260 -3.85 21.33 14.24
N ARG A 261 -5.04 21.64 14.83
CA ARG A 261 -5.24 21.61 16.26
C ARG A 261 -4.99 20.23 16.83
N THR A 262 -5.61 19.20 16.26
CA THR A 262 -5.44 17.80 16.67
C THR A 262 -3.97 17.38 16.66
N ALA A 263 -3.23 17.69 15.58
CA ALA A 263 -1.81 17.37 15.44
C ALA A 263 -0.90 18.21 16.36
N SER A 264 -1.39 19.30 16.90
CA SER A 264 -0.65 20.12 17.86
C SER A 264 -0.79 19.63 19.31
N GLU A 265 -1.87 18.90 19.59
CA GLU A 265 -2.21 18.44 20.94
C GLU A 265 -1.94 16.94 21.17
N ALA A 266 -1.99 16.13 20.12
CA ALA A 266 -1.91 14.69 20.21
C ALA A 266 -0.44 14.20 20.28
N ALA A 267 -0.10 13.53 21.36
CA ALA A 267 1.23 12.93 21.57
C ALA A 267 1.13 11.40 21.77
N PRO A 268 2.22 10.65 21.61
CA PRO A 268 2.26 9.23 21.94
C PRO A 268 1.83 8.94 23.37
N GLY A 269 1.05 7.88 23.58
CA GLY A 269 0.55 7.48 24.88
C GLY A 269 -0.59 8.36 25.44
N HIS A 270 -1.19 9.21 24.63
CA HIS A 270 -2.25 10.14 25.04
C HIS A 270 -3.64 9.47 25.18
N LEU A 271 -3.85 8.34 24.48
CA LEU A 271 -5.09 7.58 24.57
C LEU A 271 -5.10 6.70 25.82
N THR A 272 -6.23 6.68 26.52
CA THR A 272 -6.48 5.83 27.68
C THR A 272 -7.10 4.50 27.25
N GLU A 273 -7.16 3.51 28.18
CA GLU A 273 -7.88 2.25 27.93
C GLU A 273 -9.32 2.47 27.50
N LYS A 274 -10.03 3.42 28.12
CA LYS A 274 -11.40 3.79 27.76
C LYS A 274 -11.50 4.30 26.30
N ASP A 275 -10.50 5.02 25.82
CA ASP A 275 -10.49 5.48 24.44
C ASP A 275 -10.33 4.31 23.46
N PHE A 276 -9.52 3.32 23.81
CA PHE A 276 -9.41 2.09 23.01
C PHE A 276 -10.71 1.28 23.06
N GLU A 277 -11.40 1.17 24.20
CA GLU A 277 -12.72 0.51 24.31
C GLU A 277 -13.76 1.18 23.38
N VAL A 278 -13.78 2.52 23.32
CA VAL A 278 -14.64 3.25 22.37
C VAL A 278 -14.31 2.89 20.93
N LEU A 279 -13.03 2.85 20.56
CA LEU A 279 -12.62 2.49 19.21
C LEU A 279 -12.95 1.02 18.88
N GLU A 280 -12.83 0.09 19.83
CA GLU A 280 -13.25 -1.31 19.63
C GLU A 280 -14.78 -1.41 19.42
N GLU A 281 -15.58 -0.65 20.17
CA GLU A 281 -17.02 -0.59 19.93
C GLU A 281 -17.34 -0.01 18.54
N VAL A 282 -16.65 1.05 18.13
CA VAL A 282 -16.77 1.60 16.76
C VAL A 282 -16.46 0.55 15.71
N LYS A 283 -15.36 -0.19 15.86
CA LYS A 283 -14.99 -1.30 14.97
C LYS A 283 -16.07 -2.38 14.95
N ARG A 284 -16.61 -2.75 16.10
CA ARG A 284 -17.68 -3.75 16.22
C ARG A 284 -18.92 -3.31 15.42
N GLN A 285 -19.37 -2.07 15.59
CA GLN A 285 -20.52 -1.48 14.89
C GLN A 285 -20.31 -1.44 13.35
N ILE A 286 -19.09 -1.17 12.89
CA ILE A 286 -18.76 -1.20 11.46
C ILE A 286 -18.82 -2.65 10.94
N ARG A 287 -18.27 -3.61 11.69
CA ARG A 287 -18.18 -5.02 11.33
C ARG A 287 -19.52 -5.75 11.32
N GLU A 288 -20.54 -5.25 12.01
CA GLU A 288 -21.90 -5.83 11.95
C GLU A 288 -22.48 -5.95 10.55
N LYS A 289 -22.03 -5.12 9.62
CA LYS A 289 -22.41 -5.18 8.20
C LYS A 289 -21.56 -6.13 7.37
N GLU A 290 -20.52 -6.72 7.95
CA GLU A 290 -19.63 -7.63 7.21
C GLU A 290 -20.31 -8.95 6.88
N LYS A 291 -20.02 -9.48 5.70
CA LYS A 291 -20.56 -10.77 5.22
C LYS A 291 -19.66 -11.95 5.59
N VAL A 292 -18.40 -11.68 5.90
CA VAL A 292 -17.42 -12.68 6.32
C VAL A 292 -16.71 -12.17 7.57
N GLY A 293 -16.86 -12.85 8.70
CA GLY A 293 -16.25 -12.47 9.97
C GLY A 293 -14.72 -12.71 9.99
N CYS A 294 -14.02 -12.24 8.97
CA CYS A 294 -12.58 -12.39 8.86
C CYS A 294 -11.86 -11.28 9.63
N THR A 295 -11.13 -11.65 10.68
CA THR A 295 -10.34 -10.71 11.51
C THR A 295 -9.00 -10.32 10.90
N GLY A 296 -8.62 -10.91 9.75
CA GLY A 296 -7.32 -10.64 9.11
C GLY A 296 -6.11 -11.25 9.81
N CYS A 297 -6.29 -12.17 10.76
CA CYS A 297 -5.22 -12.78 11.57
C CYS A 297 -4.16 -13.57 10.78
N ARG A 298 -4.41 -13.87 9.50
CA ARG A 298 -3.49 -14.50 8.54
C ARG A 298 -3.08 -15.95 8.86
N TYR A 299 -3.68 -16.65 9.83
CA TYR A 299 -3.36 -18.07 10.10
C TYR A 299 -3.67 -18.99 8.91
N CYS A 300 -4.55 -18.56 7.98
CA CYS A 300 -4.81 -19.25 6.72
C CYS A 300 -3.70 -19.03 5.66
N MET A 301 -2.68 -18.24 5.95
CA MET A 301 -1.58 -17.91 5.03
C MET A 301 -0.27 -18.62 5.45
N PRO A 302 0.66 -18.89 4.50
CA PRO A 302 0.52 -18.67 3.06
C PRO A 302 -0.39 -19.70 2.38
N CYS A 303 -1.21 -19.24 1.43
CA CYS A 303 -1.97 -20.16 0.58
C CYS A 303 -1.03 -20.83 -0.43
N PRO A 304 -1.05 -22.19 -0.60
CA PRO A 304 -0.15 -22.88 -1.53
C PRO A 304 -0.37 -22.52 -3.01
N ARG A 305 -1.44 -21.78 -3.30
CA ARG A 305 -1.75 -21.25 -4.64
C ARG A 305 -1.72 -19.74 -4.73
N GLY A 306 -1.18 -19.07 -3.70
CA GLY A 306 -1.00 -17.63 -3.71
C GLY A 306 -2.30 -16.81 -3.57
N VAL A 307 -3.44 -17.41 -3.17
CA VAL A 307 -4.68 -16.66 -2.95
C VAL A 307 -4.52 -15.76 -1.73
N ASP A 308 -4.75 -14.46 -1.87
CA ASP A 308 -4.80 -13.53 -0.74
C ASP A 308 -6.19 -13.57 -0.06
N ILE A 309 -6.38 -14.61 0.76
CA ILE A 309 -7.65 -14.90 1.43
C ILE A 309 -8.13 -13.70 2.27
N PRO A 310 -7.33 -13.13 3.20
CA PRO A 310 -7.76 -11.99 4.01
C PRO A 310 -8.02 -10.72 3.18
N GLY A 311 -7.17 -10.43 2.20
CA GLY A 311 -7.33 -9.29 1.30
C GLY A 311 -8.62 -9.36 0.49
N ILE A 312 -8.97 -10.53 -0.04
CA ILE A 312 -10.23 -10.74 -0.76
C ILE A 312 -11.45 -10.54 0.16
N PHE A 313 -11.43 -11.10 1.37
CA PHE A 313 -12.53 -10.96 2.31
C PHE A 313 -12.70 -9.52 2.79
N ARG A 314 -11.61 -8.80 3.03
CA ARG A 314 -11.64 -7.37 3.34
C ARG A 314 -12.34 -6.57 2.23
N CYS A 315 -11.96 -6.79 0.98
CA CYS A 315 -12.57 -6.11 -0.17
C CYS A 315 -14.05 -6.49 -0.34
N TYR A 316 -14.38 -7.75 -0.08
CA TYR A 316 -15.78 -8.23 -0.13
C TYR A 316 -16.61 -7.58 0.98
N ASN A 317 -16.14 -7.53 2.21
CA ASN A 317 -16.81 -6.87 3.32
C ASN A 317 -16.99 -5.36 3.03
N ALA A 318 -16.00 -4.70 2.44
CA ALA A 318 -16.09 -3.29 2.05
C ALA A 318 -17.25 -3.00 1.08
N MET A 319 -17.73 -3.99 0.31
CA MET A 319 -18.94 -3.82 -0.51
C MET A 319 -20.20 -3.55 0.30
N PHE A 320 -20.24 -3.98 1.57
CA PHE A 320 -21.40 -3.89 2.47
C PHE A 320 -21.22 -2.85 3.56
N THR A 321 -19.99 -2.69 4.05
CA THR A 321 -19.65 -1.66 5.06
C THR A 321 -19.49 -0.27 4.44
N GLU A 322 -19.20 -0.19 3.15
CA GLU A 322 -18.97 1.06 2.43
C GLU A 322 -19.87 1.15 1.18
N SER A 323 -19.41 0.60 0.05
CA SER A 323 -20.21 0.50 -1.19
C SER A 323 -19.66 -0.57 -2.11
N LYS A 324 -20.52 -1.08 -3.03
CA LYS A 324 -20.12 -2.07 -4.04
C LYS A 324 -18.96 -1.59 -4.91
N SER A 325 -18.97 -0.33 -5.32
CA SER A 325 -17.92 0.27 -6.14
C SER A 325 -16.59 0.34 -5.39
N GLN A 326 -16.64 0.66 -4.11
CA GLN A 326 -15.44 0.79 -3.29
C GLN A 326 -14.78 -0.56 -3.00
N GLY A 327 -15.55 -1.58 -2.62
CA GLY A 327 -15.00 -2.93 -2.43
C GLY A 327 -14.30 -3.43 -3.70
N ARG A 328 -14.91 -3.20 -4.87
CA ARG A 328 -14.32 -3.53 -6.17
C ARG A 328 -13.09 -2.70 -6.51
N PHE A 329 -13.09 -1.42 -6.20
CA PHE A 329 -11.93 -0.55 -6.39
C PHE A 329 -10.74 -0.99 -5.52
N GLN A 330 -10.96 -1.24 -4.23
CA GLN A 330 -9.93 -1.77 -3.33
C GLN A 330 -9.41 -3.13 -3.81
N PHE A 331 -10.31 -4.01 -4.27
CA PHE A 331 -9.91 -5.30 -4.83
C PHE A 331 -9.03 -5.13 -6.07
N ALA A 332 -9.39 -4.24 -6.98
CA ALA A 332 -8.56 -3.95 -8.15
C ALA A 332 -7.17 -3.48 -7.73
N GLN A 333 -7.07 -2.54 -6.79
CA GLN A 333 -5.80 -1.99 -6.33
C GLN A 333 -4.90 -3.02 -5.62
N THR A 334 -5.46 -3.84 -4.71
CA THR A 334 -4.65 -4.65 -3.78
C THR A 334 -4.49 -6.10 -4.18
N VAL A 335 -5.40 -6.63 -5.01
CA VAL A 335 -5.43 -8.05 -5.42
C VAL A 335 -5.36 -8.20 -6.93
N GLY A 336 -6.10 -7.34 -7.68
CA GLY A 336 -6.34 -7.53 -9.10
C GLY A 336 -5.26 -6.97 -10.02
N LEU A 337 -4.77 -5.78 -9.75
CA LEU A 337 -3.79 -5.05 -10.58
C LEU A 337 -2.35 -5.19 -10.05
N THR A 338 -2.06 -6.34 -9.47
CA THR A 338 -0.70 -6.77 -9.08
C THR A 338 -0.05 -7.55 -10.23
N ARG A 339 1.27 -7.62 -10.28
CA ARG A 339 1.96 -8.43 -11.30
C ARG A 339 1.61 -9.91 -11.15
N ASP A 340 1.61 -10.42 -9.93
CA ASP A 340 1.18 -11.78 -9.58
C ASP A 340 -0.16 -11.71 -8.83
N PRO A 341 -1.29 -11.79 -9.55
CA PRO A 341 -2.59 -11.62 -8.93
C PRO A 341 -2.93 -12.79 -8.01
N ALA A 342 -3.50 -12.46 -6.87
CA ALA A 342 -3.83 -13.42 -5.81
C ALA A 342 -5.34 -13.79 -5.81
N PHE A 343 -5.90 -14.07 -6.99
CA PHE A 343 -7.33 -14.28 -7.20
C PHE A 343 -7.89 -15.54 -6.50
N ALA A 344 -9.17 -15.47 -6.13
CA ALA A 344 -9.90 -16.59 -5.50
C ALA A 344 -10.06 -17.80 -6.43
N ASP A 345 -10.12 -17.60 -7.76
CA ASP A 345 -10.23 -18.71 -8.74
C ASP A 345 -8.96 -19.56 -8.87
N GLN A 346 -7.85 -19.15 -8.28
CA GLN A 346 -6.63 -19.97 -8.13
C GLN A 346 -6.78 -21.05 -7.04
N CYS A 347 -7.84 -20.98 -6.21
CA CYS A 347 -8.08 -21.90 -5.12
C CYS A 347 -8.32 -23.33 -5.64
N ILE A 348 -7.45 -24.28 -5.24
CA ILE A 348 -7.59 -25.72 -5.52
C ILE A 348 -8.46 -26.47 -4.50
N ARG A 349 -9.14 -25.75 -3.62
CA ARG A 349 -10.04 -26.27 -2.58
C ARG A 349 -9.41 -27.31 -1.63
N CYS A 350 -8.12 -27.18 -1.33
CA CYS A 350 -7.38 -28.15 -0.49
C CYS A 350 -7.79 -28.15 1.00
N GLY A 351 -8.53 -27.13 1.48
CA GLY A 351 -9.05 -27.06 2.85
C GLY A 351 -8.05 -26.64 3.94
N LYS A 352 -6.76 -26.52 3.66
CA LYS A 352 -5.75 -26.16 4.67
C LYS A 352 -6.06 -24.85 5.41
N CYS A 353 -6.56 -23.85 4.69
CA CYS A 353 -6.90 -22.55 5.27
C CYS A 353 -8.02 -22.62 6.32
N GLU A 354 -9.00 -23.50 6.14
CA GLU A 354 -10.11 -23.68 7.07
C GLU A 354 -9.68 -24.38 8.35
N GLN A 355 -8.72 -25.31 8.28
CA GLN A 355 -8.15 -26.00 9.44
C GLN A 355 -7.43 -25.06 10.41
N HIS A 356 -6.91 -23.94 9.90
CA HIS A 356 -6.18 -22.95 10.68
C HIS A 356 -6.99 -21.67 10.98
N CYS A 357 -8.26 -21.61 10.56
CA CYS A 357 -9.09 -20.44 10.78
C CYS A 357 -9.71 -20.45 12.19
N PRO A 358 -9.30 -19.53 13.10
CA PRO A 358 -9.87 -19.49 14.46
C PRO A 358 -11.33 -19.01 14.47
N GLN A 359 -11.80 -18.41 13.37
CA GLN A 359 -13.19 -17.97 13.19
C GLN A 359 -14.08 -19.03 12.54
N ASN A 360 -13.56 -20.22 12.26
CA ASN A 360 -14.28 -21.33 11.60
C ASN A 360 -15.00 -20.90 10.31
N ILE A 361 -14.43 -19.97 9.55
CA ILE A 361 -14.99 -19.47 8.29
C ILE A 361 -14.94 -20.58 7.24
N PRO A 362 -16.05 -20.89 6.52
CA PRO A 362 -16.03 -21.78 5.35
C PRO A 362 -15.36 -21.07 4.17
N ILE A 363 -14.02 -20.96 4.24
CA ILE A 363 -13.21 -20.09 3.37
C ILE A 363 -13.40 -20.44 1.90
N ARG A 364 -13.42 -21.74 1.56
CA ARG A 364 -13.56 -22.20 0.16
C ARG A 364 -14.89 -21.78 -0.48
N GLU A 365 -15.96 -21.74 0.28
CA GLU A 365 -17.29 -21.30 -0.18
C GLU A 365 -17.35 -19.78 -0.25
N LYS A 366 -16.89 -19.10 0.80
CA LYS A 366 -16.87 -17.65 0.88
C LYS A 366 -15.94 -17.00 -0.15
N LEU A 367 -14.85 -17.65 -0.56
CA LEU A 367 -14.02 -17.20 -1.67
C LEU A 367 -14.78 -17.19 -3.01
N VAL A 368 -15.62 -18.21 -3.28
CA VAL A 368 -16.44 -18.25 -4.51
C VAL A 368 -17.48 -17.14 -4.50
N GLU A 369 -18.16 -16.93 -3.36
CA GLU A 369 -19.14 -15.87 -3.17
C GLU A 369 -18.48 -14.48 -3.39
N ALA A 370 -17.36 -14.25 -2.72
CA ALA A 370 -16.59 -13.01 -2.83
C ALA A 370 -16.12 -12.74 -4.27
N ASP A 371 -15.61 -13.76 -4.96
CA ASP A 371 -15.12 -13.62 -6.34
C ASP A 371 -16.23 -13.20 -7.31
N ARG A 372 -17.41 -13.84 -7.20
CA ARG A 372 -18.56 -13.47 -8.03
C ARG A 372 -18.99 -12.02 -7.84
N ALA A 373 -18.97 -11.56 -6.58
CA ALA A 373 -19.40 -10.22 -6.23
C ALA A 373 -18.35 -9.14 -6.63
N LEU A 374 -17.08 -9.41 -6.35
CA LEU A 374 -15.96 -8.49 -6.61
C LEU A 374 -15.61 -8.42 -8.10
N ARG A 375 -15.68 -9.58 -8.82
CA ARG A 375 -15.30 -9.70 -10.23
C ARG A 375 -16.45 -10.15 -11.13
N PRO A 376 -17.60 -9.47 -11.21
CA PRO A 376 -18.58 -9.76 -12.25
C PRO A 376 -17.93 -9.59 -13.63
N LEU A 377 -18.52 -10.20 -14.67
CA LEU A 377 -17.91 -10.30 -16.00
C LEU A 377 -17.30 -8.99 -16.55
N PRO A 378 -17.97 -7.82 -16.46
CA PRO A 378 -17.36 -6.55 -16.92
C PRO A 378 -16.06 -6.18 -16.18
N TYR A 379 -16.01 -6.43 -14.85
CA TYR A 379 -14.81 -6.17 -14.05
C TYR A 379 -13.68 -7.15 -14.36
N ARG A 380 -13.99 -8.42 -14.63
CA ARG A 380 -12.98 -9.41 -15.07
C ARG A 380 -12.29 -8.97 -16.35
N ILE A 381 -13.08 -8.53 -17.34
CA ILE A 381 -12.57 -8.01 -18.62
C ILE A 381 -11.73 -6.75 -18.38
N GLY A 382 -12.24 -5.79 -17.61
CA GLY A 382 -11.55 -4.53 -17.30
C GLY A 382 -10.21 -4.75 -16.59
N ILE A 383 -10.17 -5.59 -15.56
CA ILE A 383 -8.93 -5.94 -14.83
C ILE A 383 -7.95 -6.64 -15.78
N SER A 384 -8.39 -7.58 -16.62
CA SER A 384 -7.54 -8.28 -17.56
C SER A 384 -6.92 -7.33 -18.59
N PHE A 385 -7.71 -6.39 -19.12
CA PHE A 385 -7.24 -5.37 -20.05
C PHE A 385 -6.23 -4.42 -19.37
N ALA A 386 -6.55 -3.90 -18.19
CA ALA A 386 -5.67 -3.03 -17.43
C ALA A 386 -4.33 -3.72 -17.10
N ARG A 387 -4.37 -5.00 -16.71
CA ARG A 387 -3.16 -5.80 -16.46
C ARG A 387 -2.32 -5.99 -17.71
N ALA A 388 -2.96 -6.28 -18.86
CA ALA A 388 -2.25 -6.40 -20.14
C ALA A 388 -1.56 -5.08 -20.55
N PHE A 389 -2.19 -3.95 -20.22
CA PHE A 389 -1.61 -2.62 -20.44
C PHE A 389 -0.43 -2.34 -19.48
N MET A 390 -0.59 -2.62 -18.17
CA MET A 390 0.41 -2.33 -17.14
C MET A 390 1.62 -3.28 -17.19
N PHE A 391 1.40 -4.57 -17.51
CA PHE A 391 2.42 -5.62 -17.37
C PHE A 391 2.77 -6.33 -18.69
N GLY A 392 2.13 -5.98 -19.83
CA GLY A 392 2.28 -6.63 -21.12
C GLY A 392 1.55 -7.98 -21.21
N LYS A 393 1.53 -8.59 -22.42
CA LYS A 393 0.81 -9.86 -22.69
C LYS A 393 1.32 -11.09 -21.92
N ALA A 394 2.45 -11.01 -21.21
CA ALA A 394 3.07 -12.12 -20.49
C ALA A 394 2.46 -12.41 -19.10
N ALA A 395 1.54 -11.58 -18.60
CA ALA A 395 0.96 -11.73 -17.28
C ALA A 395 -0.30 -12.61 -17.23
N GLY A 396 -0.56 -13.39 -18.27
CA GLY A 396 -1.73 -14.29 -18.37
C GLY A 396 -1.33 -15.73 -18.61
N GLY A 397 -1.22 -16.55 -17.56
CA GLY A 397 -1.25 -18.00 -17.70
C GLY A 397 -0.14 -18.75 -16.98
N GLY A 398 -0.41 -19.19 -15.77
CA GLY A 398 0.33 -20.28 -15.12
C GLY A 398 0.28 -21.57 -15.95
N LYS A 399 1.18 -21.70 -16.92
CA LYS A 399 1.50 -22.94 -17.65
C LYS A 399 2.83 -23.52 -17.15
N ALA A 400 2.99 -23.64 -15.84
CA ALA A 400 4.18 -24.26 -15.27
C ALA A 400 3.86 -25.55 -14.45
N ALA A 401 2.94 -26.38 -14.95
CA ALA A 401 2.68 -27.68 -14.33
C ALA A 401 2.18 -28.73 -15.32
N ARG A 402 2.70 -28.75 -16.57
CA ARG A 402 2.28 -29.77 -17.57
C ARG A 402 3.43 -30.37 -18.38
N LYS A 403 4.66 -30.39 -17.84
CA LYS A 403 5.79 -31.10 -18.45
C LYS A 403 6.54 -31.97 -17.43
N ALA A 404 5.80 -32.90 -16.80
CA ALA A 404 6.42 -33.97 -16.03
C ALA A 404 5.53 -35.20 -15.97
N LYS A 405 5.02 -35.69 -17.11
CA LYS A 405 4.43 -37.04 -17.23
C LYS A 405 4.20 -37.39 -18.68
N THR A 406 5.25 -37.58 -19.46
CA THR A 406 5.26 -38.50 -20.64
C THR A 406 6.71 -38.79 -20.98
N GLY A 407 7.18 -39.95 -20.69
CA GLY A 407 8.50 -40.38 -21.14
C GLY A 407 9.08 -41.49 -20.33
N ARG A 408 8.39 -42.62 -20.19
CA ARG A 408 9.04 -43.93 -19.96
C ARG A 408 8.09 -45.07 -20.32
N LYS A 409 8.08 -45.42 -21.59
CA LYS A 409 7.77 -46.78 -22.03
C LYS A 409 8.98 -47.29 -22.79
N SER A 410 9.78 -48.09 -22.11
CA SER A 410 10.82 -48.87 -22.71
C SER A 410 10.19 -50.04 -23.44
N LYS A 411 10.49 -50.24 -24.70
CA LYS A 411 10.27 -51.47 -25.43
C LYS A 411 11.52 -52.35 -25.26
N THR A 412 11.36 -53.49 -24.63
CA THR A 412 12.25 -54.64 -24.66
C THR A 412 12.08 -55.40 -25.97
N ALA A 413 13.17 -55.65 -26.68
CA ALA A 413 13.34 -56.80 -27.57
C ALA A 413 14.84 -56.96 -27.79
N GLY A 414 15.37 -57.89 -27.39
CA GLY A 414 16.08 -59.08 -27.45
C GLY A 414 17.09 -59.17 -28.58
N SER A 415 18.32 -59.60 -28.28
CA SER A 415 19.05 -60.60 -29.04
C SER A 415 20.35 -60.96 -28.31
N ALA A 416 20.52 -62.22 -28.14
CA ALA A 416 21.67 -62.87 -27.55
C ALA A 416 22.89 -62.87 -28.48
N ARG A 417 24.11 -62.82 -27.92
CA ARG A 417 25.24 -63.73 -28.34
C ARG A 417 26.41 -63.69 -27.36
N ARG A 418 26.77 -64.89 -26.96
CA ARG A 418 27.92 -65.44 -26.25
C ARG A 418 29.27 -64.91 -26.72
N THR A 419 30.28 -64.81 -25.82
CA THR A 419 31.50 -65.66 -25.69
C THR A 419 32.36 -65.05 -24.57
N LYS A 420 32.66 -65.86 -23.60
CA LYS A 420 33.82 -66.59 -23.06
C LYS A 420 35.07 -65.75 -22.71
N SER A 421 35.49 -66.04 -21.45
CA SER A 421 36.87 -66.18 -20.86
C SER A 421 37.56 -64.82 -20.57
N GLY A 422 38.15 -64.65 -19.44
CA GLY A 422 39.14 -65.40 -18.67
C GLY A 422 39.52 -64.72 -17.36
N LYS A 423 39.84 -65.53 -16.44
CA LYS A 423 40.60 -65.49 -15.19
C LYS A 423 41.56 -64.30 -14.93
N ALA A 424 41.62 -63.78 -13.74
CA ALA A 424 42.57 -64.10 -12.62
C ALA A 424 42.61 -62.82 -11.71
N ALA A 425 42.33 -62.96 -10.42
CA ALA A 425 43.19 -63.24 -9.26
C ALA A 425 44.08 -62.03 -8.81
N GLY A 426 43.97 -61.75 -7.52
CA GLY A 426 45.00 -61.04 -6.76
C GLY A 426 44.43 -59.99 -5.80
N ARG A 427 44.00 -60.29 -4.67
CA ARG A 427 44.56 -60.35 -3.30
C ARG A 427 45.23 -59.07 -2.77
N ARG A 428 44.71 -58.71 -1.60
CA ARG A 428 45.38 -58.09 -0.43
C ARG A 428 45.53 -56.59 -0.42
N LYS A 429 45.15 -55.93 0.62
CA LYS A 429 45.21 -55.83 2.04
C LYS A 429 45.44 -54.40 2.46
N GLN A 430 44.65 -53.99 3.42
CA GLN A 430 45.03 -53.21 4.62
C GLN A 430 45.88 -51.90 4.44
N SER A 431 45.38 -50.81 4.74
CA SER A 431 45.43 -50.18 6.07
C SER A 431 44.43 -49.01 6.16
#